data_37c37f75e21b9b1f314d5e96e02d449c
#
_entry.id   37c37f75e21b9b1f314d5e96e02d449c
#
_cell.length_a   1.000
_cell.length_b   1.000
_cell.length_c   1.000
_cell.angle_alpha   90.00
_cell.angle_beta   90.00
_cell.angle_gamma   90.00
#
_symmetry.space_group_name_H-M   'P 1'
#
loop_
_entity.id
_entity.type
_entity.pdbx_description
1 polymer ?
#
loop_
_entity_poly.entity_id
_entity_poly.type
_entity_poly.pdbx_seq_one_letter_code
_entity_poly.pdbx_strand_id
1 'polypeptide(L)'
;HVVEHFRSSLGIPSHHKIKSAADILVQHIMRKNVDTMCEDTHFNEILRLISHSKYDRFPIVNKEGDFIGVVDYSDIRDLVVDPAFSQLVVAKDIVKPEPLSLHSDQTLGEALDVFRSHSNITYLPVVDAENHKKLVGIVSQNDVLSSFRTLENKNN
;
A
#
# COMPACT_ATOMS: atom_id res chain seq x y z
N HIS A 1 16.65 26.22 6.40
CA HIS A 1 15.65 25.92 7.43
C HIS A 1 15.34 24.42 7.45
N VAL A 2 15.06 23.85 8.65
CA VAL A 2 14.92 22.40 8.84
C VAL A 2 13.78 21.83 7.98
N VAL A 3 12.64 22.49 7.94
CA VAL A 3 11.48 22.01 7.15
C VAL A 3 11.81 22.01 5.67
N GLU A 4 12.47 23.04 5.17
CA GLU A 4 12.85 23.13 3.77
C GLU A 4 13.86 22.05 3.39
N HIS A 5 14.82 21.77 4.27
CA HIS A 5 15.77 20.70 4.05
C HIS A 5 15.08 19.32 3.96
N PHE A 6 14.14 19.05 4.84
CA PHE A 6 13.36 17.80 4.82
C PHE A 6 12.56 17.66 3.54
N ARG A 7 11.91 18.74 3.09
CA ARG A 7 11.18 18.76 1.83
C ARG A 7 12.09 18.41 0.65
N SER A 8 13.27 18.99 0.61
CA SER A 8 14.25 18.71 -0.45
C SER A 8 14.65 17.23 -0.46
N SER A 9 14.84 16.60 0.70
CA SER A 9 15.22 15.20 0.78
C SER A 9 14.12 14.25 0.30
N LEU A 10 12.86 14.68 0.35
CA LEU A 10 11.71 13.92 -0.15
C LEU A 10 11.37 14.24 -1.60
N GLY A 11 12.09 15.19 -2.24
CA GLY A 11 11.79 15.61 -3.59
C GLY A 11 10.57 16.51 -3.71
N ILE A 12 10.11 17.09 -2.62
CA ILE A 12 8.95 17.99 -2.59
C ILE A 12 9.38 19.35 -3.11
N PRO A 13 8.64 19.95 -4.07
CA PRO A 13 8.98 21.29 -4.57
C PRO A 13 9.04 22.34 -3.45
N SER A 14 10.07 23.16 -3.48
CA SER A 14 10.32 24.16 -2.42
C SER A 14 9.24 25.23 -2.32
N HIS A 15 8.45 25.45 -3.36
CA HIS A 15 7.37 26.44 -3.36
C HIS A 15 6.11 25.97 -2.63
N HIS A 16 6.00 24.67 -2.32
CA HIS A 16 4.90 24.15 -1.53
C HIS A 16 5.05 24.56 -0.06
N LYS A 17 3.97 25.09 0.52
CA LYS A 17 3.94 25.41 1.94
C LYS A 17 3.50 24.20 2.75
N ILE A 18 4.39 23.68 3.57
CA ILE A 18 4.10 22.58 4.49
C ILE A 18 4.06 23.15 5.91
N LYS A 19 2.88 23.12 6.53
CA LYS A 19 2.68 23.62 7.89
C LYS A 19 3.15 22.61 8.93
N SER A 20 3.05 21.30 8.62
CA SER A 20 3.46 20.21 9.50
C SER A 20 3.79 18.98 8.67
N ALA A 21 4.36 17.94 9.31
CA ALA A 21 4.59 16.65 8.67
C ALA A 21 3.30 16.04 8.13
N ALA A 22 2.16 16.32 8.79
CA ALA A 22 0.87 15.82 8.37
C ALA A 22 0.47 16.28 6.96
N ASP A 23 1.00 17.41 6.48
CA ASP A 23 0.67 17.97 5.16
C ASP A 23 1.53 17.38 4.03
N ILE A 24 2.53 16.57 4.33
CA ILE A 24 3.33 15.88 3.31
C ILE A 24 2.42 14.87 2.60
N LEU A 25 2.55 14.77 1.27
CA LEU A 25 1.71 13.87 0.50
C LEU A 25 2.25 12.44 0.51
N VAL A 26 1.34 11.48 0.48
CA VAL A 26 1.65 10.05 0.43
C VAL A 26 2.59 9.73 -0.72
N GLN A 27 2.39 10.35 -1.89
CA GLN A 27 3.23 10.10 -3.07
C GLN A 27 4.72 10.40 -2.85
N HIS A 28 5.07 11.21 -1.87
CA HIS A 28 6.45 11.59 -1.59
C HIS A 28 7.17 10.61 -0.65
N ILE A 29 6.43 9.68 -0.01
CA ILE A 29 7.04 8.69 0.90
C ILE A 29 6.75 7.25 0.49
N MET A 30 5.82 7.03 -0.43
CA MET A 30 5.43 5.68 -0.86
C MET A 30 6.60 4.94 -1.52
N ARG A 31 6.60 3.64 -1.39
CA ARG A 31 7.49 2.76 -2.13
C ARG A 31 6.86 2.52 -3.49
N LYS A 32 7.63 2.75 -4.56
CA LYS A 32 7.15 2.65 -5.95
C LYS A 32 7.27 1.25 -6.52
N ASN A 33 8.18 0.44 -5.98
CA ASN A 33 8.34 -0.95 -6.38
C ASN A 33 7.35 -1.81 -5.60
N VAL A 34 6.21 -2.09 -6.21
CA VAL A 34 5.13 -2.85 -5.58
C VAL A 34 5.12 -4.26 -6.17
N ASP A 35 5.25 -5.26 -5.31
CA ASP A 35 5.06 -6.65 -5.72
C ASP A 35 3.56 -6.89 -5.89
N THR A 36 3.16 -7.25 -7.11
CA THR A 36 1.76 -7.53 -7.46
C THR A 36 1.63 -8.97 -7.95
N MET A 37 0.39 -9.46 -7.94
CA MET A 37 0.04 -10.73 -8.57
C MET A 37 -0.97 -10.50 -9.68
N CYS A 38 -0.92 -11.37 -10.70
CA CYS A 38 -1.92 -11.36 -11.76
C CYS A 38 -3.22 -12.03 -11.30
N GLU A 39 -4.33 -11.64 -11.90
CA GLU A 39 -5.66 -12.17 -11.57
C GLU A 39 -5.78 -13.68 -11.75
N ASP A 40 -4.99 -14.27 -12.65
CA ASP A 40 -4.99 -15.71 -12.93
C ASP A 40 -3.84 -16.47 -12.27
N THR A 41 -3.19 -15.87 -11.28
CA THR A 41 -2.18 -16.57 -10.46
C THR A 41 -2.87 -17.69 -9.68
N HIS A 42 -2.34 -18.91 -9.81
CA HIS A 42 -2.89 -20.10 -9.13
C HIS A 42 -2.69 -20.02 -7.61
N PHE A 43 -3.60 -20.62 -6.88
CA PHE A 43 -3.62 -20.61 -5.42
C PHE A 43 -2.31 -21.08 -4.80
N ASN A 44 -1.68 -22.13 -5.31
CA ASN A 44 -0.42 -22.63 -4.79
C ASN A 44 0.71 -21.61 -4.94
N GLU A 45 0.72 -20.87 -6.04
CA GLU A 45 1.70 -19.81 -6.26
C GLU A 45 1.43 -18.62 -5.34
N ILE A 46 0.17 -18.30 -5.08
CA ILE A 46 -0.20 -17.26 -4.11
C ILE A 46 0.34 -17.63 -2.73
N LEU A 47 0.12 -18.87 -2.30
CA LEU A 47 0.64 -19.37 -1.02
C LEU A 47 2.16 -19.24 -0.95
N ARG A 48 2.85 -19.63 -2.02
CA ARG A 48 4.31 -19.54 -2.08
C ARG A 48 4.79 -18.11 -1.95
N LEU A 49 4.19 -17.19 -2.69
CA LEU A 49 4.58 -15.78 -2.67
C LEU A 49 4.34 -15.15 -1.31
N ILE A 50 3.18 -15.39 -0.70
CA ILE A 50 2.84 -14.84 0.61
C ILE A 50 3.75 -15.41 1.70
N SER A 51 4.04 -16.71 1.66
CA SER A 51 4.87 -17.34 2.69
C SER A 51 6.34 -16.91 2.65
N HIS A 52 6.81 -16.40 1.51
CA HIS A 52 8.19 -15.93 1.34
C HIS A 52 8.30 -14.39 1.39
N SER A 53 7.20 -13.70 1.64
CA SER A 53 7.17 -12.23 1.67
C SER A 53 7.05 -11.72 3.10
N LYS A 54 7.60 -10.52 3.33
CA LYS A 54 7.35 -9.79 4.57
C LYS A 54 5.98 -9.10 4.58
N TYR A 55 5.30 -9.08 3.44
CA TYR A 55 3.97 -8.49 3.31
C TYR A 55 2.93 -9.60 3.45
N ASP A 56 1.85 -9.31 4.15
CA ASP A 56 0.71 -10.20 4.32
C ASP A 56 -0.46 -9.87 3.39
N ARG A 57 -0.30 -8.84 2.56
CA ARG A 57 -1.31 -8.35 1.62
C ARG A 57 -0.65 -8.09 0.28
N PHE A 58 -1.29 -8.54 -0.79
CA PHE A 58 -0.78 -8.39 -2.14
C PHE A 58 -1.81 -7.74 -3.05
N PRO A 59 -1.46 -6.63 -3.70
CA PRO A 59 -2.31 -6.07 -4.75
C PRO A 59 -2.38 -7.02 -5.95
N ILE A 60 -3.58 -7.12 -6.51
CA ILE A 60 -3.86 -7.94 -7.68
C ILE A 60 -4.15 -7.02 -8.86
N VAL A 61 -3.53 -7.33 -9.99
CA VAL A 61 -3.76 -6.62 -11.24
C VAL A 61 -4.36 -7.55 -12.28
N ASN A 62 -5.16 -7.00 -13.18
CA ASN A 62 -5.71 -7.76 -14.30
C ASN A 62 -4.70 -7.82 -15.46
N LYS A 63 -5.11 -8.39 -16.60
CA LYS A 63 -4.25 -8.53 -17.78
C LYS A 63 -3.86 -7.20 -18.40
N GLU A 64 -4.68 -6.16 -18.22
CA GLU A 64 -4.40 -4.80 -18.66
C GLU A 64 -3.48 -4.04 -17.70
N GLY A 65 -3.13 -4.63 -16.56
CA GLY A 65 -2.33 -4.00 -15.54
C GLY A 65 -3.12 -3.13 -14.57
N ASP A 66 -4.44 -3.16 -14.63
CA ASP A 66 -5.29 -2.39 -13.72
C ASP A 66 -5.36 -3.05 -12.34
N PHE A 67 -5.34 -2.22 -11.31
CA PHE A 67 -5.52 -2.66 -9.93
C PHE A 67 -6.97 -3.06 -9.70
N ILE A 68 -7.22 -4.31 -9.33
CA ILE A 68 -8.57 -4.85 -9.16
C ILE A 68 -8.91 -5.23 -7.72
N GLY A 69 -7.94 -5.27 -6.85
CA GLY A 69 -8.19 -5.62 -5.45
C GLY A 69 -6.96 -6.12 -4.74
N VAL A 70 -7.16 -6.68 -3.56
CA VAL A 70 -6.09 -7.16 -2.69
C VAL A 70 -6.43 -8.58 -2.22
N VAL A 71 -5.40 -9.41 -2.11
CA VAL A 71 -5.47 -10.71 -1.42
C VAL A 71 -4.61 -10.61 -0.18
N ASP A 72 -5.16 -10.93 0.99
CA ASP A 72 -4.37 -10.99 2.21
C ASP A 72 -4.29 -12.44 2.73
N TYR A 73 -3.38 -12.65 3.68
CA TYR A 73 -3.14 -13.97 4.24
C TYR A 73 -4.41 -14.57 4.86
N SER A 74 -5.25 -13.75 5.48
CA SER A 74 -6.48 -14.23 6.10
C SER A 74 -7.48 -14.80 5.09
N ASP A 75 -7.49 -14.26 3.86
CA ASP A 75 -8.36 -14.75 2.79
C ASP A 75 -7.98 -16.15 2.34
N ILE A 76 -6.70 -16.48 2.41
CA ILE A 76 -6.17 -17.77 1.93
C ILE A 76 -6.18 -18.83 3.01
N ARG A 77 -5.99 -18.43 4.25
CA ARG A 77 -5.88 -19.36 5.37
C ARG A 77 -7.06 -20.32 5.47
N ASP A 78 -8.26 -19.77 5.22
CA ASP A 78 -9.50 -20.56 5.32
C ASP A 78 -9.72 -21.48 4.10
N LEU A 79 -8.99 -21.23 3.00
CA LEU A 79 -9.10 -22.03 1.77
C LEU A 79 -8.12 -23.21 1.71
N VAL A 80 -7.17 -23.29 2.63
CA VAL A 80 -6.12 -24.34 2.64
C VAL A 80 -6.67 -25.71 3.00
N VAL A 81 -7.93 -25.82 3.39
CA VAL A 81 -8.51 -27.04 3.96
C VAL A 81 -8.73 -28.16 2.93
N ASP A 82 -8.92 -27.83 1.65
CA ASP A 82 -9.18 -28.83 0.61
C ASP A 82 -8.17 -28.74 -0.54
N PRO A 83 -7.21 -29.69 -0.65
CA PRO A 83 -6.23 -29.69 -1.73
C PRO A 83 -6.82 -29.76 -3.14
N ALA A 84 -7.96 -30.41 -3.32
CA ALA A 84 -8.62 -30.50 -4.63
C ALA A 84 -9.15 -29.12 -5.04
N PHE A 85 -9.63 -28.36 -4.09
CA PHE A 85 -10.13 -27.00 -4.33
C PHE A 85 -9.00 -26.03 -4.73
N SER A 86 -7.84 -26.19 -4.11
CA SER A 86 -6.71 -25.29 -4.33
C SER A 86 -6.17 -25.31 -5.76
N GLN A 87 -6.40 -26.41 -6.50
CA GLN A 87 -5.96 -26.53 -7.90
C GLN A 87 -6.85 -25.76 -8.87
N LEU A 88 -8.06 -25.42 -8.46
CA LEU A 88 -9.05 -24.76 -9.32
C LEU A 88 -9.14 -23.26 -9.06
N VAL A 89 -8.55 -22.77 -7.97
CA VAL A 89 -8.68 -21.40 -7.52
C VAL A 89 -7.52 -20.54 -8.05
N VAL A 90 -7.88 -19.37 -8.58
CA VAL A 90 -6.93 -18.34 -8.98
C VAL A 90 -7.20 -17.06 -8.18
N ALA A 91 -6.26 -16.10 -8.26
CA ALA A 91 -6.36 -14.84 -7.50
C ALA A 91 -7.69 -14.13 -7.72
N LYS A 92 -8.21 -14.12 -8.94
CA LYS A 92 -9.49 -13.51 -9.29
C LYS A 92 -10.66 -14.04 -8.45
N ASP A 93 -10.59 -15.31 -8.06
CA ASP A 93 -11.67 -15.96 -7.30
C ASP A 93 -11.70 -15.53 -5.84
N ILE A 94 -10.57 -15.07 -5.30
CA ILE A 94 -10.42 -14.76 -3.88
C ILE A 94 -10.13 -13.28 -3.60
N VAL A 95 -9.91 -12.48 -4.63
CA VAL A 95 -9.60 -11.06 -4.46
C VAL A 95 -10.79 -10.32 -3.84
N LYS A 96 -10.49 -9.42 -2.90
CA LYS A 96 -11.49 -8.51 -2.35
C LYS A 96 -11.60 -7.31 -3.28
N PRO A 97 -12.78 -7.07 -3.91
CA PRO A 97 -12.99 -5.87 -4.71
C PRO A 97 -13.07 -4.64 -3.81
N GLU A 98 -12.82 -3.48 -4.40
CA GLU A 98 -12.87 -2.21 -3.68
C GLU A 98 -12.05 -2.23 -2.38
N PRO A 99 -10.76 -2.59 -2.46
CA PRO A 99 -9.93 -2.68 -1.27
C PRO A 99 -9.68 -1.30 -0.69
N LEU A 100 -9.42 -1.28 0.61
CA LEU A 100 -8.95 -0.06 1.26
C LEU A 100 -7.62 0.34 0.62
N SER A 101 -7.54 1.58 0.15
CA SER A 101 -6.35 2.12 -0.50
C SER A 101 -6.21 3.61 -0.19
N LEU A 102 -5.02 4.14 -0.44
CA LEU A 102 -4.75 5.57 -0.37
C LEU A 102 -4.64 6.14 -1.78
N HIS A 103 -5.00 7.40 -1.93
CA HIS A 103 -4.76 8.14 -3.16
C HIS A 103 -3.41 8.86 -3.04
N SER A 104 -2.69 8.98 -4.14
CA SER A 104 -1.33 9.54 -4.15
C SER A 104 -1.24 10.98 -3.63
N ASP A 105 -2.32 11.75 -3.74
CA ASP A 105 -2.39 13.13 -3.28
C ASP A 105 -2.93 13.30 -1.85
N GLN A 106 -3.22 12.22 -1.15
CA GLN A 106 -3.60 12.30 0.26
C GLN A 106 -2.39 12.66 1.12
N THR A 107 -2.66 13.33 2.23
CA THR A 107 -1.62 13.73 3.19
C THR A 107 -1.24 12.58 4.11
N LEU A 108 -0.08 12.69 4.76
CA LEU A 108 0.32 11.72 5.79
C LEU A 108 -0.66 11.71 6.96
N GLY A 109 -1.23 12.87 7.31
CA GLY A 109 -2.25 12.95 8.35
C GLY A 109 -3.47 12.11 8.01
N GLU A 110 -3.95 12.23 6.78
CA GLU A 110 -5.08 11.41 6.29
C GLU A 110 -4.71 9.92 6.26
N ALA A 111 -3.50 9.58 5.82
CA ALA A 111 -3.04 8.20 5.81
C ALA A 111 -3.00 7.61 7.23
N LEU A 112 -2.49 8.38 8.18
CA LEU A 112 -2.42 7.94 9.57
C LEU A 112 -3.82 7.68 10.14
N ASP A 113 -4.79 8.51 9.81
CA ASP A 113 -6.18 8.32 10.24
C ASP A 113 -6.76 7.01 9.68
N VAL A 114 -6.45 6.67 8.43
CA VAL A 114 -6.89 5.41 7.82
C VAL A 114 -6.28 4.22 8.57
N PHE A 115 -4.98 4.24 8.85
CA PHE A 115 -4.32 3.17 9.60
C PHE A 115 -4.89 3.03 11.03
N ARG A 116 -5.17 4.15 11.70
CA ARG A 116 -5.76 4.12 13.04
C ARG A 116 -7.16 3.54 13.07
N SER A 117 -7.92 3.76 12.00
CA SER A 117 -9.27 3.22 11.87
C SER A 117 -9.29 1.72 11.53
N HIS A 118 -8.15 1.16 11.12
CA HIS A 118 -8.02 -0.23 10.67
C HIS A 118 -6.77 -0.86 11.29
N SER A 119 -6.86 -1.22 12.58
CA SER A 119 -5.71 -1.65 13.39
C SER A 119 -5.00 -2.90 12.86
N ASN A 120 -5.68 -3.73 12.09
CA ASN A 120 -5.10 -4.95 11.51
C ASN A 120 -4.30 -4.70 10.24
N ILE A 121 -4.37 -3.48 9.70
CA ILE A 121 -3.74 -3.15 8.42
C ILE A 121 -2.46 -2.37 8.70
N THR A 122 -1.34 -2.91 8.22
CA THR A 122 -0.02 -2.28 8.37
C THR A 122 0.53 -1.74 7.05
N TYR A 123 -0.03 -2.16 5.92
CA TYR A 123 0.33 -1.70 4.57
C TYR A 123 -0.93 -1.35 3.80
N LEU A 124 -0.86 -0.28 3.01
CA LEU A 124 -1.95 0.11 2.12
C LEU A 124 -1.40 0.35 0.71
N PRO A 125 -2.10 -0.17 -0.31
CA PRO A 125 -1.78 0.20 -1.69
C PRO A 125 -2.12 1.67 -1.92
N VAL A 126 -1.35 2.29 -2.80
CA VAL A 126 -1.56 3.69 -3.22
C VAL A 126 -1.92 3.69 -4.69
N VAL A 127 -3.05 4.30 -5.00
CA VAL A 127 -3.52 4.46 -6.38
C VAL A 127 -3.34 5.91 -6.83
N ASP A 128 -3.24 6.09 -8.14
CA ASP A 128 -3.14 7.42 -8.72
C ASP A 128 -4.40 8.24 -8.39
N ALA A 129 -4.21 9.51 -8.02
CA ALA A 129 -5.31 10.37 -7.59
C ALA A 129 -6.34 10.62 -8.70
N GLU A 130 -5.91 10.61 -9.97
CA GLU A 130 -6.77 10.86 -11.12
C GLU A 130 -7.27 9.58 -11.79
N ASN A 131 -6.56 8.46 -11.59
CA ASN A 131 -6.94 7.17 -12.15
C ASN A 131 -6.77 6.08 -11.08
N HIS A 132 -7.85 5.77 -10.39
CA HIS A 132 -7.85 4.82 -9.28
C HIS A 132 -7.61 3.36 -9.69
N LYS A 133 -7.58 3.07 -10.98
CA LYS A 133 -7.19 1.76 -11.50
C LYS A 133 -5.68 1.59 -11.58
N LYS A 134 -4.92 2.68 -11.47
CA LYS A 134 -3.47 2.64 -11.56
C LYS A 134 -2.86 2.57 -10.18
N LEU A 135 -2.24 1.44 -9.88
CA LEU A 135 -1.44 1.27 -8.66
C LEU A 135 -0.10 1.98 -8.84
N VAL A 136 0.23 2.90 -7.95
CA VAL A 136 1.45 3.71 -8.05
C VAL A 136 2.44 3.47 -6.92
N GLY A 137 2.02 2.84 -5.83
CA GLY A 137 2.91 2.59 -4.72
C GLY A 137 2.28 1.79 -3.60
N ILE A 138 3.04 1.64 -2.53
CA ILE A 138 2.60 1.02 -1.28
C ILE A 138 3.18 1.83 -0.12
N VAL A 139 2.41 1.95 0.95
CA VAL A 139 2.81 2.69 2.15
C VAL A 139 2.57 1.84 3.37
N SER A 140 3.56 1.76 4.26
CA SER A 140 3.40 1.13 5.56
C SER A 140 3.05 2.17 6.63
N GLN A 141 2.37 1.70 7.68
CA GLN A 141 2.13 2.53 8.86
C GLN A 141 3.46 3.04 9.45
N ASN A 142 4.47 2.18 9.49
CA ASN A 142 5.79 2.55 9.99
C ASN A 142 6.45 3.66 9.17
N ASP A 143 6.30 3.64 7.84
CA ASP A 143 6.85 4.68 6.98
C ASP A 143 6.19 6.04 7.28
N VAL A 144 4.87 6.05 7.51
CA VAL A 144 4.14 7.26 7.87
C VAL A 144 4.65 7.79 9.23
N LEU A 145 4.69 6.93 10.24
CA LEU A 145 5.14 7.32 11.58
C LEU A 145 6.59 7.77 11.59
N SER A 146 7.47 7.14 10.82
CA SER A 146 8.88 7.54 10.71
C SER A 146 9.01 8.92 10.10
N SER A 147 8.18 9.25 9.12
CA SER A 147 8.18 10.57 8.48
C SER A 147 7.78 11.67 9.47
N PHE A 148 6.78 11.41 10.31
CA PHE A 148 6.41 12.34 11.38
C PHE A 148 7.56 12.55 12.36
N ARG A 149 8.18 11.48 12.85
CA ARG A 149 9.28 11.54 13.82
C ARG A 149 10.51 12.25 13.24
N THR A 150 10.84 11.98 11.98
CA THR A 150 11.99 12.59 11.32
C THR A 150 11.81 14.11 11.23
N LEU A 151 10.64 14.58 10.86
CA LEU A 151 10.36 16.01 10.75
C LEU A 151 10.36 16.68 12.13
N GLU A 152 9.74 16.07 13.14
CA GLU A 152 9.70 16.58 14.50
C GLU A 152 11.11 16.67 15.09
N ASN A 153 11.93 15.64 14.90
CA ASN A 153 13.31 15.64 15.39
C ASN A 153 14.16 16.72 14.74
N LYS A 154 13.92 17.05 13.49
CA LYS A 154 14.63 18.12 12.80
C LYS A 154 14.18 19.51 13.24
N ASN A 155 12.97 19.65 13.77
CA ASN A 155 12.43 20.91 14.28
C ASN A 155 12.85 21.18 15.74
N ASN A 156 13.34 20.17 16.42
CA ASN A 156 13.90 20.30 17.77
C ASN A 156 15.42 20.48 17.69
#